data_634f366bad157c92a438cd94b64bf515
#
_entry.id   634f366bad157c92a438cd94b64bf515
#
_cell.length_a   1.000
_cell.length_b   1.000
_cell.length_c   1.000
_cell.angle_alpha   90.00
_cell.angle_beta   90.00
_cell.angle_gamma   90.00
#
_symmetry.space_group_name_H-M   'P 1'
#
loop_
_entity.id
_entity.type
_entity.pdbx_description
1 polymer ?
#
loop_
_entity_poly.entity_id
_entity_poly.type
_entity_poly.pdbx_seq_one_letter_code
_entity_poly.pdbx_strand_id
1 'polypeptide(L)'
;MIGKNLLAMDIGNDTIKIVSGSASKKNIFINEYGIINTPVECINDGMIIDTATVSKVICEAIRTHKIGGGALVMTVTGTGVITRDIVLPKSTEQEIEKMLEFEAQQYFPVDLKDYTVDFKVMENIGDQIRVLVVAAPNKQIETYITLAKLLKQQLAAIDIPSNCVLKLLSFSPLYSDETVEEYAVVDIGRDTSGVCFFRNNILKFSRILLNGVSEVDSIIANKYNLEFKVAEELKRSFKGLNSQSDSEDKFSDLGEVIKGALDSIVSDLNRFIEFYNSRDNSNNVEKIYIYGGGSKLKGITEYFSSTFNMPVLPFPLLKEIVYKGHKEREAFEHDYPFLINAIGCLTRAFK
;
A
#
# COMPACT_ATOMS: atom_id res chain seq x y z
N MET A 1 13.70 -24.23 6.07
CA MET A 1 12.30 -24.66 6.37
C MET A 1 11.37 -23.72 5.64
N ILE A 2 10.32 -24.23 4.99
CA ILE A 2 9.23 -23.42 4.44
C ILE A 2 8.35 -23.01 5.63
N GLY A 3 8.01 -21.73 5.72
CA GLY A 3 7.13 -21.20 6.77
C GLY A 3 5.71 -21.81 6.69
N LYS A 4 4.92 -21.60 7.75
CA LYS A 4 3.51 -21.99 7.76
C LYS A 4 2.76 -21.22 6.67
N ASN A 5 1.76 -21.86 6.08
CA ASN A 5 0.88 -21.19 5.13
C ASN A 5 0.10 -20.06 5.82
N LEU A 6 0.06 -18.90 5.18
CA LEU A 6 -0.68 -17.72 5.62
C LEU A 6 -1.78 -17.41 4.62
N LEU A 7 -2.84 -16.80 5.12
CA LEU A 7 -3.86 -16.13 4.34
C LEU A 7 -3.69 -14.63 4.55
N ALA A 8 -3.29 -13.91 3.52
CA ALA A 8 -3.04 -12.49 3.57
C ALA A 8 -4.17 -11.73 2.87
N MET A 9 -4.62 -10.63 3.45
CA MET A 9 -5.65 -9.78 2.86
C MET A 9 -5.26 -8.32 2.93
N ASP A 10 -5.41 -7.64 1.81
CA ASP A 10 -5.35 -6.18 1.71
C ASP A 10 -6.74 -5.67 1.35
N ILE A 11 -7.36 -4.94 2.30
CA ILE A 11 -8.75 -4.52 2.22
C ILE A 11 -8.80 -3.04 1.86
N GLY A 12 -9.06 -2.76 0.58
CA GLY A 12 -9.18 -1.39 0.07
C GLY A 12 -10.62 -0.98 -0.23
N ASN A 13 -10.85 0.31 -0.43
CA ASN A 13 -12.16 0.87 -0.74
C ASN A 13 -12.71 0.43 -2.10
N ASP A 14 -11.84 0.12 -3.08
CA ASP A 14 -12.22 -0.34 -4.42
C ASP A 14 -12.19 -1.85 -4.56
N THR A 15 -11.11 -2.47 -4.08
CA THR A 15 -10.88 -3.90 -4.23
C THR A 15 -10.31 -4.52 -2.96
N ILE A 16 -10.66 -5.77 -2.72
CA ILE A 16 -10.07 -6.63 -1.69
C ILE A 16 -9.15 -7.63 -2.38
N LYS A 17 -7.92 -7.70 -1.93
CA LYS A 17 -6.91 -8.63 -2.44
C LYS A 17 -6.69 -9.71 -1.41
N ILE A 18 -6.73 -10.95 -1.86
CA ILE A 18 -6.59 -12.14 -1.01
C ILE A 18 -5.47 -12.99 -1.60
N VAL A 19 -4.47 -13.32 -0.79
CA VAL A 19 -3.33 -14.12 -1.22
C VAL A 19 -3.11 -15.24 -0.21
N SER A 20 -3.03 -16.49 -0.68
CA SER A 20 -2.54 -17.60 0.14
C SER A 20 -1.11 -17.94 -0.25
N GLY A 21 -0.28 -18.17 0.74
CA GLY A 21 1.12 -18.44 0.47
C GLY A 21 1.95 -18.65 1.72
N SER A 22 3.24 -18.77 1.52
CA SER A 22 4.21 -18.93 2.59
C SER A 22 5.53 -18.30 2.18
N ALA A 23 6.37 -17.96 3.14
CA ALA A 23 7.72 -17.54 2.86
C ALA A 23 8.73 -18.54 3.41
N SER A 24 9.90 -18.62 2.79
CA SER A 24 11.08 -19.30 3.24
C SER A 24 12.21 -18.29 3.41
N LYS A 25 13.40 -18.66 3.81
CA LYS A 25 14.53 -17.71 3.88
C LYS A 25 14.93 -17.10 2.52
N LYS A 26 14.52 -17.72 1.40
CA LYS A 26 14.97 -17.33 0.06
C LYS A 26 13.83 -16.95 -0.88
N ASN A 27 12.63 -17.46 -0.67
CA ASN A 27 11.52 -17.29 -1.61
C ASN A 27 10.21 -17.05 -0.89
N ILE A 28 9.35 -16.26 -1.53
CA ILE A 28 7.95 -16.07 -1.18
C ILE A 28 7.14 -16.92 -2.17
N PHE A 29 6.40 -17.89 -1.66
CA PHE A 29 5.56 -18.77 -2.46
C PHE A 29 4.12 -18.27 -2.43
N ILE A 30 3.57 -17.95 -3.59
CA ILE A 30 2.15 -17.59 -3.75
C ILE A 30 1.45 -18.83 -4.31
N ASN A 31 0.56 -19.40 -3.53
CA ASN A 31 -0.18 -20.60 -3.92
C ASN A 31 -1.40 -20.24 -4.75
N GLU A 32 -2.18 -19.26 -4.31
CA GLU A 32 -3.36 -18.73 -5.01
C GLU A 32 -3.63 -17.29 -4.60
N TYR A 33 -4.34 -16.56 -5.44
CA TYR A 33 -4.80 -15.22 -5.13
C TYR A 33 -6.16 -14.91 -5.78
N GLY A 34 -6.85 -13.93 -5.20
CA GLY A 34 -8.06 -13.32 -5.74
C GLY A 34 -8.06 -11.82 -5.55
N ILE A 35 -8.60 -11.11 -6.53
CA ILE A 35 -8.92 -9.69 -6.46
C ILE A 35 -10.42 -9.59 -6.69
N ILE A 36 -11.13 -9.00 -5.76
CA ILE A 36 -12.59 -8.84 -5.82
C ILE A 36 -12.96 -7.39 -5.57
N ASN A 37 -14.06 -6.97 -6.15
CA ASN A 37 -14.59 -5.63 -5.88
C ASN A 37 -15.06 -5.55 -4.42
N THR A 38 -14.73 -4.46 -3.76
CA THR A 38 -15.30 -4.13 -2.46
C THR A 38 -16.78 -3.78 -2.63
N PRO A 39 -17.69 -4.36 -1.83
CA PRO A 39 -19.09 -3.96 -1.88
C PRO A 39 -19.25 -2.47 -1.57
N VAL A 40 -20.16 -1.83 -2.29
CA VAL A 40 -20.41 -0.38 -2.17
C VAL A 40 -20.77 -0.02 -0.72
N GLU A 41 -20.21 1.08 -0.22
CA GLU A 41 -20.43 1.62 1.14
C GLU A 41 -20.05 0.68 2.29
N CYS A 42 -19.41 -0.46 2.02
CA CYS A 42 -19.00 -1.39 3.07
C CYS A 42 -17.65 -1.04 3.73
N ILE A 43 -16.86 -0.16 3.10
CA ILE A 43 -15.57 0.32 3.64
C ILE A 43 -15.52 1.84 3.48
N ASN A 44 -15.10 2.52 4.54
CA ASN A 44 -14.88 3.96 4.53
C ASN A 44 -13.58 4.29 5.28
N ASP A 45 -12.65 4.96 4.60
CA ASP A 45 -11.33 5.32 5.14
C ASP A 45 -10.63 4.15 5.86
N GLY A 46 -10.65 2.99 5.23
CA GLY A 46 -10.06 1.75 5.77
C GLY A 46 -10.84 1.09 6.92
N MET A 47 -11.90 1.71 7.44
CA MET A 47 -12.80 1.09 8.41
C MET A 47 -13.86 0.24 7.71
N ILE A 48 -14.04 -1.00 8.15
CA ILE A 48 -15.06 -1.91 7.61
C ILE A 48 -16.39 -1.59 8.26
N ILE A 49 -17.32 -0.99 7.49
CA ILE A 49 -18.64 -0.54 7.97
C ILE A 49 -19.61 -1.73 8.07
N ASP A 50 -19.63 -2.59 7.03
CA ASP A 50 -20.44 -3.81 7.02
C ASP A 50 -19.56 -5.05 6.91
N THR A 51 -19.12 -5.55 8.06
CA THR A 51 -18.28 -6.75 8.16
C THR A 51 -18.99 -8.02 7.70
N ALA A 52 -20.32 -8.06 7.82
CA ALA A 52 -21.11 -9.24 7.41
C ALA A 52 -21.13 -9.39 5.88
N THR A 53 -21.40 -8.30 5.16
CA THR A 53 -21.38 -8.28 3.70
C THR A 53 -19.96 -8.53 3.17
N VAL A 54 -18.95 -7.86 3.74
CA VAL A 54 -17.54 -8.07 3.36
C VAL A 54 -17.12 -9.52 3.59
N SER A 55 -17.50 -10.14 4.71
CA SER A 55 -17.16 -11.54 4.98
C SER A 55 -17.77 -12.51 3.96
N LYS A 56 -19.01 -12.26 3.51
CA LYS A 56 -19.68 -13.11 2.50
C LYS A 56 -18.93 -13.09 1.17
N VAL A 57 -18.59 -11.91 0.64
CA VAL A 57 -17.88 -11.80 -0.64
C VAL A 57 -16.46 -12.39 -0.55
N ILE A 58 -15.77 -12.23 0.59
CA ILE A 58 -14.47 -12.88 0.82
C ILE A 58 -14.60 -14.40 0.85
N CYS A 59 -15.58 -14.96 1.59
CA CYS A 59 -15.80 -16.41 1.62
C CYS A 59 -16.12 -16.97 0.23
N GLU A 60 -16.91 -16.26 -0.56
CA GLU A 60 -17.19 -16.63 -1.95
C GLU A 60 -15.94 -16.61 -2.82
N ALA A 61 -15.13 -15.55 -2.70
CA ALA A 61 -13.87 -15.43 -3.42
C ALA A 61 -12.88 -16.54 -3.06
N ILE A 62 -12.73 -16.86 -1.78
CA ILE A 62 -11.87 -17.95 -1.30
C ILE A 62 -12.29 -19.27 -1.95
N ARG A 63 -13.60 -19.54 -2.01
CA ARG A 63 -14.14 -20.77 -2.63
C ARG A 63 -13.94 -20.76 -4.15
N THR A 64 -14.27 -19.66 -4.82
CA THR A 64 -14.23 -19.55 -6.29
C THR A 64 -12.81 -19.64 -6.82
N HIS A 65 -11.87 -18.95 -6.17
CA HIS A 65 -10.46 -18.97 -6.55
C HIS A 65 -9.66 -20.10 -5.87
N LYS A 66 -10.32 -21.02 -5.14
CA LYS A 66 -9.68 -22.15 -4.44
C LYS A 66 -8.52 -21.71 -3.54
N ILE A 67 -8.65 -20.56 -2.90
CA ILE A 67 -7.60 -19.99 -2.06
C ILE A 67 -7.49 -20.83 -0.78
N GLY A 68 -6.30 -21.37 -0.54
CA GLY A 68 -6.03 -22.19 0.65
C GLY A 68 -6.08 -21.39 1.95
N GLY A 69 -6.49 -22.04 3.03
CA GLY A 69 -6.50 -21.46 4.37
C GLY A 69 -5.11 -21.33 4.99
N GLY A 70 -5.03 -20.57 6.08
CA GLY A 70 -3.82 -20.34 6.87
C GLY A 70 -4.12 -19.35 7.99
N ALA A 71 -3.14 -19.05 8.84
CA ALA A 71 -3.29 -17.95 9.80
C ALA A 71 -3.46 -16.64 9.03
N LEU A 72 -4.45 -15.83 9.43
CA LEU A 72 -4.84 -14.61 8.72
C LEU A 72 -3.93 -13.44 9.09
N VAL A 73 -3.44 -12.73 8.10
CA VAL A 73 -2.79 -11.43 8.25
C VAL A 73 -3.51 -10.42 7.36
N MET A 74 -3.87 -9.26 7.90
CA MET A 74 -4.55 -8.21 7.16
C MET A 74 -3.78 -6.90 7.22
N THR A 75 -3.87 -6.09 6.17
CA THR A 75 -3.39 -4.70 6.21
C THR A 75 -4.50 -3.77 6.67
N VAL A 76 -4.16 -2.84 7.55
CA VAL A 76 -5.01 -1.69 7.90
C VAL A 76 -4.44 -0.42 7.30
N THR A 77 -5.29 0.38 6.68
CA THR A 77 -4.96 1.67 6.09
C THR A 77 -6.05 2.68 6.46
N GLY A 78 -5.84 3.94 6.13
CA GLY A 78 -6.79 5.02 6.38
C GLY A 78 -6.12 6.20 7.06
N THR A 79 -6.79 7.34 7.02
CA THR A 79 -6.25 8.63 7.53
C THR A 79 -6.07 8.63 9.05
N GLY A 80 -6.83 7.77 9.76
CA GLY A 80 -6.71 7.58 11.19
C GLY A 80 -5.49 6.76 11.61
N VAL A 81 -4.84 6.02 10.71
CA VAL A 81 -3.61 5.26 11.00
C VAL A 81 -2.41 6.18 10.93
N ILE A 82 -1.84 6.50 12.06
CA ILE A 82 -0.76 7.49 12.17
C ILE A 82 0.57 6.79 12.42
N THR A 83 1.58 7.11 11.62
CA THR A 83 2.94 6.63 11.79
C THR A 83 3.87 7.75 12.27
N ARG A 84 4.81 7.41 13.13
CA ARG A 84 5.88 8.31 13.60
C ARG A 84 7.23 7.60 13.62
N ASP A 85 8.22 8.28 13.07
CA ASP A 85 9.62 7.89 13.22
C ASP A 85 10.20 8.64 14.41
N ILE A 86 10.61 7.92 15.43
CA ILE A 86 11.20 8.50 16.64
C ILE A 86 12.58 7.87 16.91
N VAL A 87 13.43 8.64 17.54
CA VAL A 87 14.75 8.20 17.98
C VAL A 87 14.74 8.11 19.50
N LEU A 88 15.07 6.94 20.02
CA LEU A 88 15.11 6.64 21.45
C LEU A 88 16.53 6.23 21.85
N PRO A 89 16.90 6.32 23.14
CA PRO A 89 18.10 5.66 23.64
C PRO A 89 18.07 4.16 23.32
N LYS A 90 19.23 3.56 23.12
CA LYS A 90 19.33 2.12 22.87
C LYS A 90 18.77 1.33 24.06
N SER A 91 17.70 0.60 23.81
CA SER A 91 16.88 -0.08 24.81
C SER A 91 16.40 -1.42 24.26
N THR A 92 16.01 -2.32 25.16
CA THR A 92 15.33 -3.57 24.79
C THR A 92 13.90 -3.32 24.32
N GLU A 93 13.29 -4.25 23.58
CA GLU A 93 11.88 -4.11 23.13
C GLU A 93 10.93 -3.88 24.32
N GLN A 94 11.16 -4.54 25.46
CA GLN A 94 10.34 -4.35 26.67
C GLN A 94 10.47 -2.94 27.28
N GLU A 95 11.67 -2.36 27.23
CA GLU A 95 11.90 -0.98 27.70
C GLU A 95 11.27 0.03 26.76
N ILE A 96 11.36 -0.21 25.43
CA ILE A 96 10.70 0.63 24.42
C ILE A 96 9.19 0.60 24.63
N GLU A 97 8.60 -0.58 24.83
CA GLU A 97 7.15 -0.73 25.09
C GLU A 97 6.71 0.13 26.28
N LYS A 98 7.44 0.05 27.40
CA LYS A 98 7.18 0.88 28.58
C LYS A 98 7.37 2.38 28.32
N MET A 99 8.43 2.77 27.61
CA MET A 99 8.63 4.18 27.22
C MET A 99 7.44 4.70 26.42
N LEU A 100 6.98 3.91 25.45
CA LEU A 100 5.84 4.29 24.61
C LEU A 100 4.52 4.35 25.39
N GLU A 101 4.30 3.49 26.40
CA GLU A 101 3.11 3.58 27.27
C GLU A 101 3.00 4.93 27.97
N PHE A 102 4.14 5.55 28.38
CA PHE A 102 4.15 6.81 29.10
C PHE A 102 4.35 8.04 28.19
N GLU A 103 5.14 7.90 27.12
CA GLU A 103 5.62 9.04 26.35
C GLU A 103 4.98 9.13 24.94
N ALA A 104 4.32 8.08 24.45
CA ALA A 104 3.79 8.09 23.09
C ALA A 104 2.83 9.26 22.82
N GLN A 105 2.08 9.71 23.83
CA GLN A 105 1.13 10.81 23.69
C GLN A 105 1.79 12.11 23.16
N GLN A 106 3.05 12.37 23.48
CA GLN A 106 3.76 13.56 22.99
C GLN A 106 4.07 13.53 21.49
N TYR A 107 4.08 12.34 20.87
CA TYR A 107 4.39 12.15 19.45
C TYR A 107 3.15 12.15 18.56
N PHE A 108 1.96 12.02 19.13
CA PHE A 108 0.71 11.88 18.37
C PHE A 108 -0.26 13.02 18.66
N PRO A 109 -0.90 13.61 17.62
CA PRO A 109 -1.84 14.73 17.79
C PRO A 109 -3.27 14.27 18.15
N VAL A 110 -3.41 13.06 18.72
CA VAL A 110 -4.69 12.40 19.04
C VAL A 110 -4.64 11.84 20.45
N ASP A 111 -5.80 11.63 21.10
CA ASP A 111 -5.84 10.94 22.40
C ASP A 111 -5.61 9.44 22.20
N LEU A 112 -4.46 8.93 22.61
CA LEU A 112 -4.06 7.54 22.42
C LEU A 112 -4.91 6.51 23.19
N LYS A 113 -5.82 6.93 24.08
CA LYS A 113 -6.78 6.03 24.72
C LYS A 113 -7.70 5.32 23.71
N ASP A 114 -7.98 5.99 22.59
CA ASP A 114 -8.81 5.46 21.50
C ASP A 114 -8.00 4.75 20.42
N TYR A 115 -6.69 4.52 20.65
CA TYR A 115 -5.77 3.95 19.68
C TYR A 115 -5.02 2.74 20.24
N THR A 116 -4.82 1.76 19.37
CA THR A 116 -3.84 0.69 19.58
C THR A 116 -2.49 1.18 19.05
N VAL A 117 -1.47 1.15 19.91
CA VAL A 117 -0.10 1.55 19.56
C VAL A 117 0.77 0.31 19.46
N ASP A 118 1.57 0.23 18.40
CA ASP A 118 2.59 -0.81 18.20
C ASP A 118 3.84 -0.17 17.60
N PHE A 119 4.98 -0.86 17.66
CA PHE A 119 6.23 -0.31 17.16
C PHE A 119 7.11 -1.37 16.49
N LYS A 120 8.06 -0.88 15.72
CA LYS A 120 9.13 -1.69 15.13
C LYS A 120 10.45 -0.97 15.21
N VAL A 121 11.48 -1.66 15.72
CA VAL A 121 12.86 -1.16 15.66
C VAL A 121 13.33 -1.22 14.21
N MET A 122 13.75 -0.08 13.67
CA MET A 122 14.15 0.08 12.28
C MET A 122 15.66 0.05 12.11
N GLU A 123 16.39 0.70 12.99
CA GLU A 123 17.83 0.92 12.83
C GLU A 123 18.50 1.20 14.18
N ASN A 124 19.72 0.71 14.35
CA ASN A 124 20.60 1.09 15.47
C ASN A 124 21.53 2.21 15.01
N ILE A 125 21.56 3.33 15.72
CA ILE A 125 22.34 4.52 15.41
C ILE A 125 23.24 4.83 16.62
N GLY A 126 24.40 4.17 16.73
CA GLY A 126 25.29 4.31 17.90
C GLY A 126 24.59 3.90 19.20
N ASP A 127 24.48 4.84 20.14
CA ASP A 127 23.79 4.66 21.41
C ASP A 127 22.27 4.95 21.36
N GLN A 128 21.74 5.09 20.18
CA GLN A 128 20.33 5.33 19.92
C GLN A 128 19.74 4.25 18.99
N ILE A 129 18.42 4.18 18.97
CA ILE A 129 17.64 3.37 18.03
C ILE A 129 16.59 4.24 17.36
N ARG A 130 16.35 3.98 16.08
CA ARG A 130 15.22 4.54 15.35
C ARG A 130 14.08 3.55 15.37
N VAL A 131 12.90 4.01 15.75
CA VAL A 131 11.70 3.20 15.93
C VAL A 131 10.57 3.78 15.08
N LEU A 132 9.93 2.96 14.27
CA LEU A 132 8.65 3.26 13.64
C LEU A 132 7.54 2.94 14.64
N VAL A 133 6.81 3.95 15.09
CA VAL A 133 5.64 3.79 15.97
C VAL A 133 4.38 4.01 15.15
N VAL A 134 3.40 3.16 15.35
CA VAL A 134 2.11 3.19 14.66
C VAL A 134 1.00 3.29 15.70
N ALA A 135 0.08 4.22 15.48
CA ALA A 135 -1.17 4.31 16.22
C ALA A 135 -2.35 4.09 15.27
N ALA A 136 -3.19 3.10 15.54
CA ALA A 136 -4.37 2.77 14.75
C ALA A 136 -5.64 2.88 15.62
N PRO A 137 -6.76 3.47 15.14
CA PRO A 137 -7.98 3.61 15.91
C PRO A 137 -8.54 2.27 16.41
N ASN A 138 -8.83 2.15 17.71
CA ASN A 138 -9.38 0.93 18.30
C ASN A 138 -10.64 0.45 17.58
N LYS A 139 -11.55 1.36 17.25
CA LYS A 139 -12.78 1.04 16.51
C LYS A 139 -12.50 0.40 15.17
N GLN A 140 -11.46 0.88 14.46
CA GLN A 140 -11.06 0.31 13.16
C GLN A 140 -10.49 -1.09 13.36
N ILE A 141 -9.55 -1.28 14.30
CA ILE A 141 -8.97 -2.60 14.61
C ILE A 141 -10.05 -3.61 15.00
N GLU A 142 -11.06 -3.21 15.78
CA GLU A 142 -12.18 -4.07 16.15
C GLU A 142 -12.98 -4.60 14.96
N THR A 143 -13.13 -3.79 13.88
CA THR A 143 -13.82 -4.27 12.66
C THR A 143 -13.04 -5.37 11.96
N TYR A 144 -11.71 -5.31 11.93
CA TYR A 144 -10.83 -6.35 11.38
C TYR A 144 -10.85 -7.63 12.23
N ILE A 145 -10.84 -7.50 13.56
CA ILE A 145 -10.98 -8.64 14.48
C ILE A 145 -12.35 -9.32 14.27
N THR A 146 -13.41 -8.52 14.12
CA THR A 146 -14.75 -9.03 13.84
C THR A 146 -14.82 -9.76 12.50
N LEU A 147 -14.22 -9.19 11.45
CA LEU A 147 -14.11 -9.84 10.14
C LEU A 147 -13.40 -11.19 10.25
N ALA A 148 -12.26 -11.25 10.95
CA ALA A 148 -11.53 -12.51 11.15
C ALA A 148 -12.38 -13.60 11.83
N LYS A 149 -13.18 -13.20 12.84
CA LYS A 149 -14.13 -14.11 13.52
C LYS A 149 -15.21 -14.62 12.56
N LEU A 150 -15.80 -13.74 11.73
CA LEU A 150 -16.82 -14.12 10.73
C LEU A 150 -16.25 -15.05 9.66
N LEU A 151 -15.01 -14.85 9.24
CA LEU A 151 -14.27 -15.70 8.32
C LEU A 151 -13.84 -17.04 8.97
N LYS A 152 -14.00 -17.20 10.29
CA LYS A 152 -13.52 -18.36 11.07
C LYS A 152 -12.02 -18.62 10.88
N GLN A 153 -11.22 -17.55 10.72
CA GLN A 153 -9.79 -17.60 10.56
C GLN A 153 -9.07 -17.14 11.84
N GLN A 154 -7.96 -17.80 12.17
CA GLN A 154 -7.09 -17.36 13.26
C GLN A 154 -6.35 -16.10 12.82
N LEU A 155 -6.71 -14.96 13.40
CA LEU A 155 -5.99 -13.70 13.15
C LEU A 155 -4.59 -13.78 13.79
N ALA A 156 -3.57 -13.73 12.94
CA ALA A 156 -2.17 -13.72 13.37
C ALA A 156 -1.65 -12.30 13.54
N ALA A 157 -2.10 -11.36 12.70
CA ALA A 157 -1.76 -9.95 12.79
C ALA A 157 -2.62 -9.04 11.93
N ILE A 158 -2.55 -7.76 12.30
CA ILE A 158 -2.91 -6.62 11.49
C ILE A 158 -1.60 -5.85 11.23
N ASP A 159 -1.35 -5.49 9.99
CA ASP A 159 -0.12 -4.83 9.53
C ASP A 159 -0.47 -3.53 8.79
N ILE A 160 0.52 -2.74 8.42
CA ILE A 160 0.35 -1.52 7.62
C ILE A 160 1.07 -1.64 6.27
N PRO A 161 0.59 -0.98 5.19
CA PRO A 161 1.20 -1.07 3.86
C PRO A 161 2.70 -0.74 3.85
N SER A 162 3.13 0.31 4.55
CA SER A 162 4.55 0.70 4.60
C SER A 162 5.45 -0.39 5.20
N ASN A 163 4.99 -1.11 6.22
CA ASN A 163 5.72 -2.25 6.77
C ASN A 163 5.68 -3.47 5.83
N CYS A 164 4.60 -3.66 5.08
CA CYS A 164 4.53 -4.72 4.07
C CYS A 164 5.57 -4.50 2.96
N VAL A 165 5.67 -3.28 2.43
CA VAL A 165 6.70 -2.91 1.43
C VAL A 165 8.10 -3.04 2.03
N LEU A 166 8.33 -2.54 3.25
CA LEU A 166 9.61 -2.69 3.94
C LEU A 166 10.05 -4.15 4.05
N LYS A 167 9.14 -5.04 4.45
CA LYS A 167 9.43 -6.47 4.56
C LYS A 167 9.77 -7.10 3.21
N LEU A 168 9.05 -6.72 2.14
CA LEU A 168 9.37 -7.18 0.79
C LEU A 168 10.76 -6.73 0.37
N LEU A 169 11.11 -5.46 0.58
CA LEU A 169 12.41 -4.90 0.22
C LEU A 169 13.55 -5.42 1.09
N SER A 170 13.28 -5.74 2.35
CA SER A 170 14.25 -6.42 3.22
C SER A 170 14.50 -7.86 2.77
N PHE A 171 13.51 -8.49 2.13
CA PHE A 171 13.59 -9.84 1.61
C PHE A 171 14.24 -9.89 0.23
N SER A 172 13.90 -8.96 -0.64
CA SER A 172 14.42 -8.79 -2.00
C SER A 172 14.76 -7.32 -2.22
N PRO A 173 15.99 -6.91 -1.89
CA PRO A 173 16.45 -5.54 -2.13
C PRO A 173 16.36 -5.18 -3.61
N LEU A 174 15.90 -3.96 -3.90
CA LEU A 174 15.85 -3.45 -5.29
C LEU A 174 17.25 -3.18 -5.83
N TYR A 175 18.20 -2.97 -4.94
CA TYR A 175 19.58 -2.64 -5.24
C TYR A 175 20.55 -3.44 -4.41
N SER A 176 21.68 -3.78 -4.99
CA SER A 176 22.82 -4.41 -4.33
C SER A 176 24.06 -3.49 -4.36
N ASP A 177 24.49 -3.11 -3.20
CA ASP A 177 25.82 -2.99 -2.60
C ASP A 177 26.74 -1.80 -2.83
N GLU A 178 26.73 -0.99 -3.88
CA GLU A 178 27.86 -0.05 -4.02
C GLU A 178 27.52 1.45 -4.04
N THR A 179 26.26 1.79 -4.19
CA THR A 179 25.81 3.21 -4.17
C THR A 179 24.71 3.40 -3.14
N VAL A 180 24.76 4.52 -2.43
CA VAL A 180 23.64 4.97 -1.59
C VAL A 180 22.50 5.28 -2.53
N GLU A 181 21.43 4.52 -2.46
CA GLU A 181 20.25 4.78 -3.29
C GLU A 181 19.07 5.20 -2.44
N GLU A 182 18.50 6.32 -2.80
CA GLU A 182 17.30 6.86 -2.21
C GLU A 182 16.16 6.88 -3.22
N TYR A 183 15.05 6.28 -2.83
CA TYR A 183 13.89 6.18 -3.70
C TYR A 183 12.60 6.25 -2.90
N ALA A 184 11.54 6.65 -3.59
CA ALA A 184 10.18 6.57 -3.07
C ALA A 184 9.46 5.35 -3.65
N VAL A 185 8.58 4.76 -2.85
CA VAL A 185 7.61 3.74 -3.29
C VAL A 185 6.22 4.29 -3.01
N VAL A 186 5.39 4.39 -4.03
CA VAL A 186 4.06 5.01 -3.98
C VAL A 186 2.98 3.99 -4.30
N ASP A 187 2.09 3.76 -3.36
CA ASP A 187 0.84 3.05 -3.56
C ASP A 187 -0.23 4.04 -4.05
N ILE A 188 -0.66 3.91 -5.28
CA ILE A 188 -1.71 4.77 -5.83
C ILE A 188 -3.05 4.04 -5.70
N GLY A 189 -3.79 4.38 -4.64
CA GLY A 189 -5.09 3.80 -4.36
C GLY A 189 -6.25 4.56 -5.01
N ARG A 190 -7.49 4.14 -4.66
CA ARG A 190 -8.71 4.79 -5.14
C ARG A 190 -8.89 6.17 -4.50
N ASP A 191 -8.99 6.24 -3.19
CA ASP A 191 -9.33 7.46 -2.45
C ASP A 191 -8.11 8.08 -1.75
N THR A 192 -7.11 7.27 -1.45
CA THR A 192 -5.85 7.69 -0.83
C THR A 192 -4.67 7.05 -1.54
N SER A 193 -3.52 7.69 -1.44
CA SER A 193 -2.25 7.13 -1.87
C SER A 193 -1.29 7.04 -0.68
N GLY A 194 -0.36 6.11 -0.72
CA GLY A 194 0.67 5.97 0.30
C GLY A 194 2.05 6.23 -0.29
N VAL A 195 2.92 6.95 0.42
CA VAL A 195 4.32 7.13 0.02
C VAL A 195 5.26 6.64 1.10
N CYS A 196 6.25 5.89 0.70
CA CYS A 196 7.34 5.39 1.54
C CYS A 196 8.68 5.81 0.94
N PHE A 197 9.54 6.41 1.74
CA PHE A 197 10.89 6.81 1.34
C PHE A 197 11.90 5.83 1.92
N PHE A 198 12.76 5.34 1.07
CA PHE A 198 13.79 4.35 1.42
C PHE A 198 15.19 4.89 1.13
N ARG A 199 16.12 4.54 2.01
CA ARG A 199 17.55 4.67 1.79
C ARG A 199 18.19 3.32 2.06
N ASN A 200 18.87 2.77 1.06
CA ASN A 200 19.48 1.43 1.15
C ASN A 200 18.48 0.35 1.60
N ASN A 201 17.28 0.36 1.04
CA ASN A 201 16.15 -0.53 1.39
C ASN A 201 15.66 -0.43 2.85
N ILE A 202 16.11 0.58 3.61
CA ILE A 202 15.61 0.87 4.96
C ILE A 202 14.56 1.98 4.85
N LEU A 203 13.36 1.73 5.36
CA LEU A 203 12.30 2.74 5.41
C LEU A 203 12.72 3.90 6.31
N LYS A 204 12.76 5.11 5.77
CA LYS A 204 13.14 6.34 6.48
C LYS A 204 11.93 7.21 6.83
N PHE A 205 10.87 7.15 6.02
CA PHE A 205 9.70 7.99 6.20
C PHE A 205 8.51 7.41 5.43
N SER A 206 7.30 7.53 5.96
CA SER A 206 6.07 7.16 5.26
C SER A 206 4.93 8.11 5.58
N ARG A 207 4.07 8.35 4.59
CA ARG A 207 2.85 9.17 4.74
C ARG A 207 1.73 8.64 3.87
N ILE A 208 0.51 8.98 4.29
CA ILE A 208 -0.70 8.80 3.49
C ILE A 208 -1.05 10.16 2.90
N LEU A 209 -1.32 10.16 1.59
CA LEU A 209 -1.86 11.27 0.83
C LEU A 209 -3.38 11.10 0.79
N LEU A 210 -4.12 12.19 0.95
CA LEU A 210 -5.60 12.19 0.96
C LEU A 210 -6.20 12.17 -0.45
N ASN A 211 -5.38 11.95 -1.47
CA ASN A 211 -5.74 11.95 -2.87
C ASN A 211 -5.47 10.59 -3.50
N GLY A 212 -6.39 10.14 -4.32
CA GLY A 212 -6.32 8.91 -5.11
C GLY A 212 -6.97 9.09 -6.47
N VAL A 213 -7.05 8.00 -7.25
CA VAL A 213 -7.54 8.07 -8.63
C VAL A 213 -9.06 8.23 -8.76
N SER A 214 -9.83 8.20 -7.68
CA SER A 214 -11.26 8.53 -7.70
C SER A 214 -11.53 10.01 -7.96
N GLU A 215 -10.57 10.89 -7.65
CA GLU A 215 -10.64 12.30 -8.01
C GLU A 215 -10.67 12.48 -9.54
N VAL A 216 -9.88 11.67 -10.25
CA VAL A 216 -9.89 11.64 -11.72
C VAL A 216 -11.30 11.31 -12.25
N ASP A 217 -11.97 10.31 -11.67
CA ASP A 217 -13.33 9.94 -12.07
C ASP A 217 -14.32 11.07 -11.83
N SER A 218 -14.20 11.75 -10.69
CA SER A 218 -15.05 12.89 -10.34
C SER A 218 -14.86 14.06 -11.29
N ILE A 219 -13.63 14.37 -11.67
CA ILE A 219 -13.34 15.45 -12.62
C ILE A 219 -13.85 15.12 -14.02
N ILE A 220 -13.66 13.87 -14.50
CA ILE A 220 -14.22 13.40 -15.77
C ILE A 220 -15.74 13.48 -15.76
N ALA A 221 -16.40 12.99 -14.69
CA ALA A 221 -17.84 13.01 -14.54
C ALA A 221 -18.39 14.44 -14.64
N ASN A 222 -17.79 15.37 -13.92
CA ASN A 222 -18.18 16.79 -13.92
C ASN A 222 -17.93 17.46 -15.28
N LYS A 223 -16.74 17.25 -15.86
CA LYS A 223 -16.37 17.88 -17.15
C LYS A 223 -17.31 17.51 -18.29
N TYR A 224 -17.64 16.21 -18.38
CA TYR A 224 -18.45 15.69 -19.50
C TYR A 224 -19.92 15.47 -19.16
N ASN A 225 -20.34 15.84 -17.94
CA ASN A 225 -21.69 15.62 -17.40
C ASN A 225 -22.12 14.14 -17.51
N LEU A 226 -21.29 13.25 -16.93
CA LEU A 226 -21.48 11.81 -16.92
C LEU A 226 -21.82 11.32 -15.51
N GLU A 227 -22.47 10.17 -15.42
CA GLU A 227 -22.54 9.43 -14.16
C GLU A 227 -21.12 8.95 -13.75
N PHE A 228 -20.86 8.91 -12.44
CA PHE A 228 -19.55 8.54 -11.91
C PHE A 228 -19.03 7.19 -12.45
N LYS A 229 -19.91 6.18 -12.53
CA LYS A 229 -19.58 4.87 -13.07
C LYS A 229 -19.15 4.91 -14.53
N VAL A 230 -19.81 5.73 -15.33
CA VAL A 230 -19.47 5.93 -16.75
C VAL A 230 -18.13 6.62 -16.90
N ALA A 231 -17.84 7.61 -16.04
CA ALA A 231 -16.54 8.28 -16.00
C ALA A 231 -15.40 7.29 -15.62
N GLU A 232 -15.64 6.43 -14.64
CA GLU A 232 -14.70 5.37 -14.26
C GLU A 232 -14.43 4.40 -15.41
N GLU A 233 -15.46 3.95 -16.12
CA GLU A 233 -15.33 3.08 -17.29
C GLU A 233 -14.56 3.79 -18.42
N LEU A 234 -14.82 5.08 -18.66
CA LEU A 234 -14.11 5.89 -19.64
C LEU A 234 -12.61 6.01 -19.29
N LYS A 235 -12.27 6.29 -18.01
CA LYS A 235 -10.88 6.28 -17.53
C LYS A 235 -10.21 4.93 -17.73
N ARG A 236 -10.88 3.83 -17.39
CA ARG A 236 -10.34 2.47 -17.54
C ARG A 236 -10.09 2.08 -19.00
N SER A 237 -10.94 2.54 -19.91
CA SER A 237 -10.81 2.29 -21.36
C SER A 237 -9.85 3.25 -22.07
N PHE A 238 -9.35 4.27 -21.37
CA PHE A 238 -8.50 5.30 -21.94
C PHE A 238 -7.20 4.71 -22.52
N LYS A 239 -6.85 5.17 -23.75
CA LYS A 239 -5.72 4.60 -24.51
C LYS A 239 -4.35 4.98 -23.94
N GLY A 240 -4.24 6.10 -23.21
CA GLY A 240 -3.02 6.54 -22.55
C GLY A 240 -2.80 8.06 -22.61
N LEU A 241 -2.11 8.61 -21.60
CA LEU A 241 -1.87 10.05 -21.45
C LEU A 241 -1.07 10.69 -22.58
N ASN A 242 -0.39 9.86 -23.38
CA ASN A 242 0.41 10.32 -24.53
C ASN A 242 -0.28 10.01 -25.88
N SER A 243 -1.51 9.46 -25.88
CA SER A 243 -2.23 9.17 -27.12
C SER A 243 -2.77 10.48 -27.72
N GLN A 244 -2.49 10.69 -29.02
CA GLN A 244 -3.20 11.74 -29.78
C GLN A 244 -4.64 11.28 -30.00
N SER A 245 -5.60 12.13 -29.62
CA SER A 245 -7.00 11.92 -29.91
C SER A 245 -7.37 12.60 -31.21
N ASP A 246 -8.25 11.97 -32.00
CA ASP A 246 -8.85 12.61 -33.16
C ASP A 246 -9.63 13.86 -32.72
N SER A 247 -9.42 14.99 -33.37
CA SER A 247 -9.98 16.29 -33.00
C SER A 247 -11.52 16.36 -33.09
N GLU A 248 -12.17 15.35 -33.65
CA GLU A 248 -13.62 15.23 -33.78
C GLU A 248 -14.27 14.40 -32.63
N ASP A 249 -13.49 13.77 -31.75
CA ASP A 249 -14.01 12.98 -30.64
C ASP A 249 -14.49 13.91 -29.49
N LYS A 250 -15.68 13.63 -28.94
CA LYS A 250 -16.23 14.31 -27.75
C LYS A 250 -15.23 14.33 -26.58
N PHE A 251 -14.35 13.34 -26.51
CA PHE A 251 -13.36 13.13 -25.45
C PHE A 251 -11.93 13.43 -25.91
N SER A 252 -11.77 14.27 -26.94
CA SER A 252 -10.46 14.61 -27.52
C SER A 252 -9.48 15.19 -26.52
N ASP A 253 -9.95 15.90 -25.48
CA ASP A 253 -9.14 16.50 -24.42
C ASP A 253 -9.08 15.64 -23.11
N LEU A 254 -9.57 14.39 -23.16
CA LEU A 254 -9.60 13.51 -21.97
C LEU A 254 -8.22 13.31 -21.34
N GLY A 255 -7.17 13.22 -22.15
CA GLY A 255 -5.80 13.10 -21.65
C GLY A 255 -5.38 14.30 -20.78
N GLU A 256 -5.70 15.52 -21.22
CA GLU A 256 -5.38 16.73 -20.45
C GLU A 256 -6.25 16.85 -19.19
N VAL A 257 -7.50 16.42 -19.27
CA VAL A 257 -8.40 16.35 -18.09
C VAL A 257 -7.85 15.40 -17.05
N ILE A 258 -7.38 14.23 -17.45
CA ILE A 258 -6.79 13.25 -16.54
C ILE A 258 -5.47 13.78 -15.94
N LYS A 259 -4.60 14.41 -16.75
CA LYS A 259 -3.36 15.02 -16.24
C LYS A 259 -3.66 16.07 -15.18
N GLY A 260 -4.57 17.03 -15.47
CA GLY A 260 -4.99 18.04 -14.50
C GLY A 260 -5.61 17.46 -13.23
N ALA A 261 -6.31 16.32 -13.33
CA ALA A 261 -6.82 15.61 -12.16
C ALA A 261 -5.72 14.93 -11.32
N LEU A 262 -4.62 14.54 -11.93
CA LEU A 262 -3.47 13.96 -11.23
C LEU A 262 -2.58 15.01 -10.55
N ASP A 263 -2.76 16.31 -10.85
CA ASP A 263 -1.94 17.40 -10.29
C ASP A 263 -2.03 17.48 -8.76
N SER A 264 -3.16 17.09 -8.17
CA SER A 264 -3.30 17.00 -6.71
C SER A 264 -2.35 15.96 -6.11
N ILE A 265 -2.28 14.77 -6.71
CA ILE A 265 -1.36 13.69 -6.29
C ILE A 265 0.09 14.15 -6.51
N VAL A 266 0.37 14.76 -7.66
CA VAL A 266 1.72 15.29 -7.99
C VAL A 266 2.16 16.34 -6.99
N SER A 267 1.30 17.30 -6.66
CA SER A 267 1.59 18.37 -5.72
C SER A 267 1.89 17.84 -4.32
N ASP A 268 1.09 16.88 -3.85
CA ASP A 268 1.31 16.26 -2.55
C ASP A 268 2.60 15.43 -2.52
N LEU A 269 2.89 14.66 -3.56
CA LEU A 269 4.14 13.91 -3.66
C LEU A 269 5.35 14.83 -3.68
N ASN A 270 5.32 15.91 -4.46
CA ASN A 270 6.40 16.91 -4.49
C ASN A 270 6.66 17.49 -3.09
N ARG A 271 5.61 17.88 -2.37
CA ARG A 271 5.73 18.40 -1.01
C ARG A 271 6.41 17.40 -0.06
N PHE A 272 6.08 16.10 -0.17
CA PHE A 272 6.71 15.08 0.67
C PHE A 272 8.13 14.74 0.22
N ILE A 273 8.44 14.77 -1.06
CA ILE A 273 9.81 14.62 -1.57
C ILE A 273 10.70 15.78 -1.07
N GLU A 274 10.24 17.02 -1.22
CA GLU A 274 10.94 18.19 -0.71
C GLU A 274 11.13 18.14 0.82
N PHE A 275 10.07 17.76 1.54
CA PHE A 275 10.15 17.60 2.99
C PHE A 275 11.18 16.53 3.38
N TYR A 276 11.18 15.38 2.71
CA TYR A 276 12.14 14.31 2.98
C TYR A 276 13.58 14.77 2.67
N ASN A 277 13.80 15.37 1.52
CA ASN A 277 15.11 15.87 1.11
C ASN A 277 15.64 16.98 2.06
N SER A 278 14.75 17.81 2.62
CA SER A 278 15.14 18.88 3.55
C SER A 278 15.50 18.43 4.97
N ARG A 279 15.15 17.18 5.35
CA ARG A 279 15.44 16.65 6.71
C ARG A 279 16.92 16.38 6.97
N ASP A 280 17.64 16.05 5.93
CA ASP A 280 19.08 15.79 5.98
C ASP A 280 19.68 16.21 4.62
N ASN A 281 20.77 16.96 4.64
CA ASN A 281 21.45 17.42 3.43
C ASN A 281 21.97 16.27 2.54
N SER A 282 22.06 15.08 3.07
CA SER A 282 22.44 13.87 2.33
C SER A 282 21.25 13.15 1.69
N ASN A 283 20.00 13.55 1.99
CA ASN A 283 18.82 12.96 1.37
C ASN A 283 18.62 13.52 -0.04
N ASN A 284 18.41 12.64 -1.00
CA ASN A 284 18.11 12.99 -2.38
C ASN A 284 17.35 11.86 -3.07
N VAL A 285 16.04 11.97 -3.18
CA VAL A 285 15.23 10.98 -3.89
C VAL A 285 15.60 10.99 -5.38
N GLU A 286 16.08 9.87 -5.88
CA GLU A 286 16.59 9.74 -7.25
C GLU A 286 15.58 9.07 -8.18
N LYS A 287 14.61 8.31 -7.65
CA LYS A 287 13.58 7.64 -8.45
C LYS A 287 12.34 7.30 -7.61
N ILE A 288 11.25 7.03 -8.31
CA ILE A 288 9.98 6.65 -7.72
C ILE A 288 9.53 5.31 -8.32
N TYR A 289 9.11 4.38 -7.48
CA TYR A 289 8.39 3.18 -7.89
C TYR A 289 6.92 3.33 -7.55
N ILE A 290 6.04 2.98 -8.49
CA ILE A 290 4.59 3.06 -8.28
C ILE A 290 3.94 1.68 -8.35
N TYR A 291 2.93 1.45 -7.53
CA TYR A 291 2.08 0.28 -7.52
C TYR A 291 0.64 0.65 -7.09
N GLY A 292 -0.22 -0.35 -6.86
CA GLY A 292 -1.62 -0.13 -6.57
C GLY A 292 -2.48 0.02 -7.84
N GLY A 293 -3.80 0.13 -7.66
CA GLY A 293 -4.75 0.18 -8.77
C GLY A 293 -4.54 1.37 -9.71
N GLY A 294 -4.20 2.53 -9.16
CA GLY A 294 -3.95 3.74 -9.95
C GLY A 294 -2.71 3.67 -10.82
N SER A 295 -1.71 2.85 -10.46
CA SER A 295 -0.52 2.65 -11.28
C SER A 295 -0.80 2.00 -12.64
N LYS A 296 -2.00 1.45 -12.84
CA LYS A 296 -2.44 0.85 -14.11
C LYS A 296 -2.97 1.88 -15.11
N LEU A 297 -3.09 3.14 -14.73
CA LEU A 297 -3.46 4.20 -15.67
C LEU A 297 -2.36 4.34 -16.73
N LYS A 298 -2.71 4.09 -17.98
CA LYS A 298 -1.75 4.07 -19.09
C LYS A 298 -1.08 5.43 -19.28
N GLY A 299 0.25 5.45 -19.25
CA GLY A 299 1.05 6.66 -19.41
C GLY A 299 1.33 7.42 -18.10
N ILE A 300 0.88 6.91 -16.95
CA ILE A 300 1.12 7.57 -15.66
C ILE A 300 2.60 7.63 -15.30
N THR A 301 3.39 6.60 -15.61
CA THR A 301 4.83 6.55 -15.37
C THR A 301 5.57 7.62 -16.15
N GLU A 302 5.26 7.79 -17.42
CA GLU A 302 5.85 8.79 -18.30
C GLU A 302 5.44 10.20 -17.88
N TYR A 303 4.15 10.39 -17.57
CA TYR A 303 3.65 11.68 -17.07
C TYR A 303 4.34 12.07 -15.77
N PHE A 304 4.38 11.18 -14.78
CA PHE A 304 5.06 11.45 -13.51
C PHE A 304 6.57 11.64 -13.71
N SER A 305 7.23 10.85 -14.56
CA SER A 305 8.66 11.02 -14.84
C SER A 305 8.98 12.41 -15.41
N SER A 306 8.15 12.90 -16.36
CA SER A 306 8.33 14.22 -16.93
C SER A 306 8.04 15.35 -15.91
N THR A 307 7.05 15.13 -15.03
CA THR A 307 6.62 16.15 -14.05
C THR A 307 7.62 16.27 -12.89
N PHE A 308 8.12 15.14 -12.36
CA PHE A 308 9.11 15.13 -11.28
C PHE A 308 10.55 15.31 -11.76
N ASN A 309 10.78 15.30 -13.07
CA ASN A 309 12.12 15.31 -13.67
C ASN A 309 13.04 14.23 -13.08
N MET A 310 12.47 13.06 -12.80
CA MET A 310 13.19 11.89 -12.32
C MET A 310 12.51 10.59 -12.81
N PRO A 311 13.22 9.45 -12.86
CA PRO A 311 12.63 8.18 -13.27
C PRO A 311 11.46 7.77 -12.36
N VAL A 312 10.28 7.53 -12.95
CA VAL A 312 9.15 6.87 -12.30
C VAL A 312 8.89 5.55 -13.00
N LEU A 313 8.92 4.47 -12.24
CA LEU A 313 8.91 3.10 -12.73
C LEU A 313 7.80 2.28 -12.05
N PRO A 314 7.22 1.29 -12.72
CA PRO A 314 6.40 0.31 -12.03
C PRO A 314 7.22 -0.42 -10.96
N PHE A 315 6.60 -0.73 -9.81
CA PHE A 315 7.25 -1.57 -8.81
C PHE A 315 7.58 -2.93 -9.42
N PRO A 316 8.84 -3.37 -9.42
CA PRO A 316 9.27 -4.54 -10.18
C PRO A 316 8.75 -5.84 -9.56
N LEU A 317 8.50 -6.84 -10.40
CA LEU A 317 8.28 -8.19 -9.91
C LEU A 317 9.58 -8.72 -9.29
N LEU A 318 9.53 -8.95 -7.98
CA LEU A 318 10.68 -9.43 -7.25
C LEU A 318 11.00 -10.88 -7.63
N LYS A 319 12.25 -11.17 -7.93
CA LYS A 319 12.71 -12.49 -8.42
C LYS A 319 12.56 -13.63 -7.40
N GLU A 320 12.46 -13.29 -6.11
CA GLU A 320 12.23 -14.24 -5.03
C GLU A 320 10.76 -14.67 -4.90
N ILE A 321 9.85 -14.05 -5.67
CA ILE A 321 8.44 -14.44 -5.69
C ILE A 321 8.25 -15.60 -6.66
N VAL A 322 7.75 -16.71 -6.12
CA VAL A 322 7.43 -17.93 -6.85
C VAL A 322 5.93 -18.13 -6.87
N TYR A 323 5.31 -17.89 -8.01
CA TYR A 323 3.89 -18.16 -8.20
C TYR A 323 3.66 -19.62 -8.54
N LYS A 324 2.72 -20.28 -7.85
CA LYS A 324 2.35 -21.69 -7.98
C LYS A 324 0.86 -21.91 -8.26
N GLY A 325 0.10 -20.82 -8.41
CA GLY A 325 -1.34 -20.88 -8.58
C GLY A 325 -1.78 -21.42 -9.94
N HIS A 326 -3.10 -21.55 -10.11
CA HIS A 326 -3.70 -22.13 -11.31
C HIS A 326 -3.89 -21.14 -12.47
N LYS A 327 -3.83 -19.83 -12.20
CA LYS A 327 -3.90 -18.81 -13.25
C LYS A 327 -2.62 -18.82 -14.07
N GLU A 328 -2.72 -18.37 -15.33
CA GLU A 328 -1.53 -18.14 -16.17
C GLU A 328 -0.58 -17.15 -15.53
N ARG A 329 0.72 -17.32 -15.77
CA ARG A 329 1.74 -16.47 -15.18
C ARG A 329 1.61 -15.01 -15.62
N GLU A 330 1.26 -14.78 -16.89
CA GLU A 330 1.01 -13.44 -17.42
C GLU A 330 -0.15 -12.73 -16.66
N ALA A 331 -1.20 -13.46 -16.29
CA ALA A 331 -2.30 -12.90 -15.51
C ALA A 331 -1.82 -12.51 -14.11
N PHE A 332 -0.98 -13.33 -13.47
CA PHE A 332 -0.37 -12.97 -12.19
C PHE A 332 0.53 -11.73 -12.31
N GLU A 333 1.39 -11.66 -13.31
CA GLU A 333 2.28 -10.52 -13.53
C GLU A 333 1.48 -9.23 -13.83
N HIS A 334 0.37 -9.35 -14.55
CA HIS A 334 -0.56 -8.24 -14.75
C HIS A 334 -1.21 -7.77 -13.44
N ASP A 335 -1.60 -8.70 -12.58
CA ASP A 335 -2.30 -8.41 -11.32
C ASP A 335 -1.34 -8.07 -10.17
N TYR A 336 -0.05 -8.37 -10.32
CA TYR A 336 0.96 -8.21 -9.28
C TYR A 336 1.00 -6.81 -8.61
N PRO A 337 0.86 -5.68 -9.34
CA PRO A 337 0.86 -4.37 -8.71
C PRO A 337 -0.26 -4.16 -7.68
N PHE A 338 -1.36 -4.89 -7.78
CA PHE A 338 -2.44 -4.84 -6.77
C PHE A 338 -2.10 -5.64 -5.51
N LEU A 339 -1.19 -6.60 -5.60
CA LEU A 339 -0.97 -7.64 -4.58
C LEU A 339 0.18 -7.32 -3.62
N ILE A 340 0.92 -6.23 -3.83
CA ILE A 340 2.16 -5.90 -3.11
C ILE A 340 1.96 -5.93 -1.59
N ASN A 341 0.94 -5.27 -1.08
CA ASN A 341 0.66 -5.21 0.36
C ASN A 341 0.32 -6.61 0.92
N ALA A 342 -0.56 -7.36 0.24
CA ALA A 342 -0.93 -8.70 0.65
C ALA A 342 0.26 -9.68 0.59
N ILE A 343 1.10 -9.59 -0.45
CA ILE A 343 2.32 -10.40 -0.55
C ILE A 343 3.30 -10.05 0.59
N GLY A 344 3.44 -8.77 0.93
CA GLY A 344 4.25 -8.32 2.05
C GLY A 344 3.81 -8.92 3.40
N CYS A 345 2.52 -9.17 3.58
CA CYS A 345 2.00 -9.86 4.75
C CYS A 345 2.52 -11.31 4.89
N LEU A 346 2.79 -12.01 3.77
CA LEU A 346 3.29 -13.38 3.79
C LEU A 346 4.69 -13.51 4.42
N THR A 347 5.47 -12.44 4.47
CA THR A 347 6.84 -12.44 5.00
C THR A 347 6.92 -12.37 6.53
N ARG A 348 5.77 -12.27 7.25
CA ARG A 348 5.75 -12.14 8.71
C ARG A 348 6.35 -13.35 9.46
N ALA A 349 6.34 -14.53 8.89
CA ALA A 349 6.84 -15.75 9.53
C ALA A 349 8.37 -15.76 9.78
N PHE A 350 9.10 -14.71 9.39
CA PHE A 350 10.54 -14.56 9.52
C PHE A 350 10.89 -13.33 10.37
N LYS A 351 10.40 -13.30 11.63
CA LYS A 351 10.95 -12.46 12.69
C LYS A 351 12.23 -13.10 13.22
#